data_54023c8daaf1c9fb994f3cb0e331a3f5
#
_entry.id   54023c8daaf1c9fb994f3cb0e331a3f5
#
_cell.length_a   1.000
_cell.length_b   1.000
_cell.length_c   1.000
_cell.angle_alpha   90.00
_cell.angle_beta   90.00
_cell.angle_gamma   90.00
#
_symmetry.space_group_name_H-M   'P 1'
#
loop_
_entity.id
_entity.type
_entity.pdbx_description
1 polymer ?
#
loop_
_entity_poly.entity_id
_entity_poly.type
_entity_poly.pdbx_seq_one_letter_code
_entity_poly.pdbx_strand_id
1 'polypeptide(L)'
;IAQAMETDSPDKAVRDITVYIPVGGFMTAEYLSDRTAKLVHVLHENGKKACFINLKDQLDFLPVAENDGAEDTALMAYLLNPLKDTYQYDDIARDFLGLLVKSRADIMGKALYEESDKAYICACYNAYTAASAYKVLEQRLEDEDMAGLYENIEKPLVYALKEMESNGILVDKDGLIAYGDMLKERIAVVEKEVYELAGTQFNINSPKQLGEVLFGQMGLPGGKKTKTGYST
;
A
#
# COMPACT_ATOMS: atom_id res chain seq x y z
N ILE A 1 -3.56 11.03 -14.28
CA ILE A 1 -4.77 11.45 -13.61
C ILE A 1 -5.87 10.40 -13.72
N ALA A 2 -5.57 9.17 -13.50
CA ALA A 2 -6.58 8.13 -13.52
C ALA A 2 -6.43 7.28 -12.27
N GLN A 3 -7.53 6.93 -11.66
CA GLN A 3 -7.56 5.86 -10.70
C GLN A 3 -8.53 4.79 -11.20
N ALA A 4 -8.03 3.57 -11.27
CA ALA A 4 -8.84 2.42 -11.56
C ALA A 4 -9.74 2.10 -10.35
N MET A 5 -11.02 1.84 -10.60
CA MET A 5 -11.97 1.37 -9.59
C MET A 5 -12.03 -0.15 -9.67
N GLU A 6 -11.55 -0.80 -8.62
CA GLU A 6 -11.58 -2.26 -8.52
C GLU A 6 -13.02 -2.77 -8.37
N THR A 7 -13.34 -3.88 -9.02
CA THR A 7 -14.59 -4.63 -8.81
C THR A 7 -14.35 -5.74 -7.79
N ASP A 8 -15.41 -6.25 -7.17
CA ASP A 8 -15.39 -7.40 -6.23
C ASP A 8 -15.03 -8.74 -6.88
N SER A 9 -14.61 -8.74 -8.15
CA SER A 9 -14.19 -9.96 -8.83
C SER A 9 -12.86 -10.47 -8.26
N PRO A 10 -12.71 -11.78 -8.02
CA PRO A 10 -11.42 -12.37 -7.66
C PRO A 10 -10.32 -12.10 -8.68
N ASP A 11 -10.66 -11.71 -9.90
CA ASP A 11 -9.74 -11.37 -10.97
C ASP A 11 -9.31 -9.89 -10.97
N LYS A 12 -9.67 -9.11 -9.93
CA LYS A 12 -9.34 -7.68 -9.81
C LYS A 12 -9.67 -6.87 -11.06
N ALA A 13 -10.83 -7.13 -11.68
CA ALA A 13 -11.23 -6.39 -12.87
C ALA A 13 -11.55 -4.93 -12.53
N VAL A 14 -11.03 -4.02 -13.32
CA VAL A 14 -11.36 -2.60 -13.26
C VAL A 14 -12.58 -2.32 -14.08
N ARG A 15 -13.60 -1.69 -13.49
CA ARG A 15 -14.85 -1.35 -14.17
C ARG A 15 -14.82 0.03 -14.79
N ASP A 16 -14.35 1.00 -14.04
CA ASP A 16 -14.37 2.41 -14.44
C ASP A 16 -13.05 3.11 -14.08
N ILE A 17 -12.73 4.16 -14.80
CA ILE A 17 -11.63 5.08 -14.45
C ILE A 17 -12.20 6.46 -14.15
N THR A 18 -11.58 7.18 -13.23
CA THR A 18 -11.88 8.59 -12.97
C THR A 18 -10.70 9.45 -13.35
N VAL A 19 -10.96 10.47 -14.16
CA VAL A 19 -9.97 11.44 -14.64
C VAL A 19 -10.35 12.83 -14.13
N TYR A 20 -9.39 13.54 -13.54
CA TYR A 20 -9.53 14.96 -13.22
C TYR A 20 -8.76 15.81 -14.22
N ILE A 21 -9.46 16.80 -14.80
CA ILE A 21 -8.87 17.80 -15.69
C ILE A 21 -9.06 19.16 -15.02
N PRO A 22 -7.97 19.92 -14.70
CA PRO A 22 -8.07 21.16 -13.91
C PRO A 22 -9.07 22.19 -14.43
N VAL A 23 -9.29 22.25 -15.74
CA VAL A 23 -10.24 23.19 -16.35
C VAL A 23 -11.61 22.56 -16.60
N GLY A 24 -11.67 21.22 -16.74
CA GLY A 24 -12.88 20.46 -17.11
C GLY A 24 -13.59 19.76 -15.95
N GLY A 25 -12.96 19.68 -14.77
CA GLY A 25 -13.50 18.92 -13.65
C GLY A 25 -13.28 17.41 -13.75
N PHE A 26 -14.19 16.64 -13.14
CA PHE A 26 -14.09 15.18 -13.14
C PHE A 26 -14.84 14.55 -14.30
N MET A 27 -14.25 13.51 -14.86
CA MET A 27 -14.88 12.64 -15.85
C MET A 27 -14.69 11.20 -15.42
N THR A 28 -15.73 10.39 -15.51
CA THR A 28 -15.69 8.94 -15.31
C THR A 28 -16.14 8.25 -16.57
N ALA A 29 -15.41 7.25 -16.99
CA ALA A 29 -15.69 6.46 -18.19
C ALA A 29 -15.49 4.99 -17.89
N GLU A 30 -16.18 4.15 -18.65
CA GLU A 30 -15.91 2.72 -18.66
C GLU A 30 -14.44 2.45 -18.98
N TYR A 31 -13.83 1.59 -18.18
CA TYR A 31 -12.44 1.23 -18.36
C TYR A 31 -12.25 0.37 -19.61
N LEU A 32 -11.44 0.89 -20.51
CA LEU A 32 -10.97 0.18 -21.71
C LEU A 32 -9.46 0.35 -21.77
N SER A 33 -8.70 -0.69 -21.38
CA SER A 33 -7.25 -0.64 -21.20
C SER A 33 -6.51 0.04 -22.36
N ASP A 34 -6.80 -0.37 -23.59
CA ASP A 34 -6.14 0.17 -24.79
C ASP A 34 -6.45 1.64 -25.04
N ARG A 35 -7.67 2.08 -24.73
CA ARG A 35 -8.06 3.50 -24.87
C ARG A 35 -7.43 4.37 -23.78
N THR A 36 -7.30 3.84 -22.58
CA THR A 36 -6.70 4.55 -21.45
C THR A 36 -5.20 4.72 -21.66
N ALA A 37 -4.49 3.66 -22.08
CA ALA A 37 -3.08 3.75 -22.45
C ALA A 37 -2.85 4.76 -23.58
N LYS A 38 -3.69 4.71 -24.63
CA LYS A 38 -3.64 5.67 -25.72
C LYS A 38 -3.89 7.11 -25.26
N LEU A 39 -4.80 7.33 -24.30
CA LEU A 39 -5.04 8.65 -23.73
C LEU A 39 -3.77 9.20 -23.05
N VAL A 40 -3.12 8.40 -22.19
CA VAL A 40 -1.88 8.82 -21.52
C VAL A 40 -0.79 9.14 -22.54
N HIS A 41 -0.61 8.29 -23.53
CA HIS A 41 0.35 8.50 -24.63
C HIS A 41 0.06 9.80 -25.40
N VAL A 42 -1.19 10.03 -25.82
CA VAL A 42 -1.59 11.27 -26.52
C VAL A 42 -1.39 12.51 -25.64
N LEU A 43 -1.64 12.42 -24.34
CA LEU A 43 -1.36 13.52 -23.42
C LEU A 43 0.14 13.84 -23.41
N HIS A 44 0.98 12.83 -23.34
CA HIS A 44 2.44 12.98 -23.38
C HIS A 44 2.92 13.62 -24.70
N GLU A 45 2.47 13.14 -25.85
CA GLU A 45 2.79 13.73 -27.16
C GLU A 45 2.41 15.21 -27.28
N ASN A 46 1.40 15.65 -26.52
CA ASN A 46 0.98 17.05 -26.43
C ASN A 46 1.61 17.82 -25.28
N GLY A 47 2.71 17.31 -24.71
CA GLY A 47 3.44 17.95 -23.61
C GLY A 47 2.66 18.02 -22.30
N LYS A 48 1.68 17.11 -22.10
CA LYS A 48 0.92 16.99 -20.86
C LYS A 48 1.43 15.80 -20.05
N LYS A 49 1.35 15.90 -18.74
CA LYS A 49 1.71 14.84 -17.81
C LYS A 49 0.45 14.19 -17.23
N ALA A 50 0.50 12.89 -17.02
CA ALA A 50 -0.50 12.14 -16.30
C ALA A 50 0.00 11.87 -14.87
N CYS A 51 -0.68 12.41 -13.87
CA CYS A 51 -0.27 12.31 -12.48
C CYS A 51 -1.08 11.24 -11.74
N PHE A 52 -0.40 10.42 -10.98
CA PHE A 52 -0.94 9.30 -10.22
C PHE A 52 -0.56 9.40 -8.74
N ILE A 53 -1.30 8.72 -7.89
CA ILE A 53 -0.88 8.35 -6.54
C ILE A 53 -0.67 6.84 -6.56
N ASN A 54 0.53 6.38 -6.19
CA ASN A 54 0.96 4.98 -6.29
C ASN A 54 0.85 4.44 -7.73
N LEU A 55 1.63 4.99 -8.64
CA LEU A 55 1.65 4.59 -10.04
C LEU A 55 1.87 3.09 -10.23
N LYS A 56 2.76 2.48 -9.44
CA LYS A 56 3.05 1.04 -9.53
C LYS A 56 1.79 0.17 -9.43
N ASP A 57 0.90 0.50 -8.49
CA ASP A 57 -0.35 -0.24 -8.30
C ASP A 57 -1.33 -0.05 -9.48
N GLN A 58 -1.22 1.06 -10.19
CA GLN A 58 -2.05 1.35 -11.35
C GLN A 58 -1.58 0.62 -12.62
N LEU A 59 -0.30 0.25 -12.70
CA LEU A 59 0.26 -0.43 -13.88
C LEU A 59 -0.33 -1.82 -14.13
N ASP A 60 -1.01 -2.43 -13.17
CA ASP A 60 -1.76 -3.67 -13.37
C ASP A 60 -2.96 -3.46 -14.32
N PHE A 61 -3.51 -2.27 -14.34
CA PHE A 61 -4.73 -1.95 -15.05
C PHE A 61 -4.50 -0.97 -16.20
N LEU A 62 -3.50 -0.10 -16.07
CA LEU A 62 -3.18 0.95 -17.00
C LEU A 62 -1.80 0.67 -17.62
N PRO A 63 -1.73 0.09 -18.82
CA PRO A 63 -0.47 -0.19 -19.50
C PRO A 63 0.18 1.13 -19.98
N VAL A 64 0.68 1.90 -19.06
CA VAL A 64 1.42 3.14 -19.30
C VAL A 64 2.89 2.81 -19.37
N ALA A 65 3.55 3.15 -20.48
CA ALA A 65 4.98 2.94 -20.63
C ALA A 65 5.79 3.98 -19.83
N GLU A 66 7.02 3.61 -19.48
CA GLU A 66 7.95 4.47 -18.73
C GLU A 66 8.13 5.85 -19.37
N ASN A 67 8.12 5.90 -20.70
CA ASN A 67 8.32 7.12 -21.48
C ASN A 67 7.02 7.89 -21.80
N ASP A 68 5.88 7.49 -21.28
CA ASP A 68 4.58 8.13 -21.55
C ASP A 68 4.28 9.33 -20.65
N GLY A 69 5.27 9.83 -19.89
CA GLY A 69 5.13 11.05 -19.08
C GLY A 69 4.21 10.88 -17.86
N ALA A 70 4.12 9.66 -17.30
CA ALA A 70 3.45 9.41 -16.04
C ALA A 70 4.29 9.88 -14.86
N GLU A 71 3.62 10.49 -13.87
CA GLU A 71 4.25 11.01 -12.65
C GLU A 71 3.60 10.41 -11.42
N ASP A 72 4.39 10.00 -10.43
CA ASP A 72 3.90 9.45 -9.16
C ASP A 72 4.07 10.46 -8.03
N THR A 73 2.98 11.10 -7.65
CA THR A 73 2.99 12.12 -6.58
C THR A 73 3.15 11.53 -5.18
N ALA A 74 2.82 10.26 -4.97
CA ALA A 74 3.09 9.58 -3.70
C ALA A 74 4.60 9.31 -3.54
N LEU A 75 5.27 8.90 -4.61
CA LEU A 75 6.71 8.71 -4.62
C LEU A 75 7.47 10.04 -4.42
N MET A 76 7.01 11.12 -5.08
CA MET A 76 7.56 12.47 -4.86
C MET A 76 7.41 12.90 -3.39
N ALA A 77 6.24 12.67 -2.79
CA ALA A 77 5.98 13.00 -1.39
C ALA A 77 6.82 12.14 -0.43
N TYR A 78 7.05 10.87 -0.76
CA TYR A 78 7.94 9.98 -0.02
C TYR A 78 9.38 10.50 0.00
N LEU A 79 9.92 10.91 -1.13
CA LEU A 79 11.29 11.45 -1.21
C LEU A 79 11.45 12.69 -0.33
N LEU A 80 10.47 13.59 -0.32
CA LEU A 80 10.50 14.81 0.50
C LEU A 80 10.33 14.56 2.00
N ASN A 81 9.68 13.48 2.41
CA ASN A 81 9.54 13.12 3.81
C ASN A 81 9.38 11.60 3.99
N PRO A 82 10.47 10.83 4.06
CA PRO A 82 10.44 9.36 4.12
C PRO A 82 10.03 8.78 5.49
N LEU A 83 9.76 9.63 6.48
CA LEU A 83 9.46 9.21 7.86
C LEU A 83 7.96 8.97 8.12
N LYS A 84 7.12 9.08 7.11
CA LYS A 84 5.68 8.84 7.24
C LYS A 84 5.33 7.40 6.97
N ASP A 85 4.28 6.93 7.61
CA ASP A 85 3.76 5.56 7.43
C ASP A 85 2.97 5.41 6.12
N THR A 86 2.36 6.50 5.62
CA THR A 86 1.50 6.50 4.43
C THR A 86 1.64 7.77 3.59
N TYR A 87 1.37 7.64 2.29
CA TYR A 87 1.36 8.72 1.30
C TYR A 87 0.08 8.66 0.47
N GLN A 88 -1.05 8.53 1.17
CA GLN A 88 -2.37 8.53 0.55
C GLN A 88 -2.78 9.94 0.15
N TYR A 89 -3.86 10.07 -0.63
CA TYR A 89 -4.32 11.37 -1.12
C TYR A 89 -4.61 12.38 -0.01
N ASP A 90 -5.12 11.95 1.13
CA ASP A 90 -5.43 12.82 2.28
C ASP A 90 -4.16 13.31 2.98
N ASP A 91 -3.10 12.49 3.04
CA ASP A 91 -1.78 12.90 3.52
C ASP A 91 -1.16 13.95 2.62
N ILE A 92 -1.16 13.70 1.30
CA ILE A 92 -0.59 14.61 0.31
C ILE A 92 -1.38 15.93 0.26
N ALA A 93 -2.70 15.86 0.31
CA ALA A 93 -3.56 17.03 0.34
C ALA A 93 -3.29 17.93 1.56
N ARG A 94 -3.15 17.32 2.73
CA ARG A 94 -2.84 18.04 3.97
C ARG A 94 -1.45 18.67 3.94
N ASP A 95 -0.42 17.91 3.57
CA ASP A 95 0.96 18.31 3.77
C ASP A 95 1.48 19.24 2.68
N PHE A 96 0.95 19.14 1.47
CA PHE A 96 1.44 19.89 0.31
C PHE A 96 0.42 20.89 -0.26
N LEU A 97 -0.88 20.68 -0.01
CA LEU A 97 -1.93 21.61 -0.50
C LEU A 97 -2.60 22.37 0.63
N GLY A 98 -2.36 22.03 1.90
CA GLY A 98 -3.04 22.64 3.05
C GLY A 98 -4.54 22.32 3.11
N LEU A 99 -4.98 21.24 2.47
CA LEU A 99 -6.37 20.81 2.39
C LEU A 99 -6.66 19.68 3.37
N LEU A 100 -7.71 19.82 4.17
CA LEU A 100 -8.23 18.74 5.00
C LEU A 100 -9.36 18.03 4.25
N VAL A 101 -9.09 16.83 3.80
CA VAL A 101 -10.05 15.97 3.10
C VAL A 101 -10.31 14.71 3.93
N LYS A 102 -11.46 14.05 3.69
CA LYS A 102 -11.76 12.78 4.36
C LYS A 102 -10.82 11.70 3.83
N SER A 103 -10.27 10.90 4.73
CA SER A 103 -9.48 9.73 4.36
C SER A 103 -10.32 8.66 3.65
N ARG A 104 -9.67 7.73 2.95
CA ARG A 104 -10.35 6.57 2.38
C ARG A 104 -11.09 5.79 3.48
N ALA A 105 -10.49 5.60 4.64
CA ALA A 105 -11.09 4.89 5.76
C ALA A 105 -12.36 5.59 6.28
N ASP A 106 -12.37 6.93 6.32
CA ASP A 106 -13.54 7.70 6.74
C ASP A 106 -14.69 7.61 5.73
N ILE A 107 -14.39 7.54 4.44
CA ILE A 107 -15.39 7.45 3.37
C ILE A 107 -15.93 6.03 3.27
N MET A 108 -15.04 5.03 3.17
CA MET A 108 -15.40 3.63 2.99
C MET A 108 -15.97 3.00 4.27
N GLY A 109 -15.47 3.41 5.44
CA GLY A 109 -15.84 2.80 6.71
C GLY A 109 -15.49 1.31 6.73
N LYS A 110 -16.48 0.46 7.05
CA LYS A 110 -16.37 -1.01 7.01
C LYS A 110 -16.79 -1.60 5.65
N ALA A 111 -17.21 -0.77 4.71
CA ALA A 111 -17.62 -1.23 3.38
C ALA A 111 -16.37 -1.65 2.59
N LEU A 112 -16.40 -2.90 2.13
CA LEU A 112 -15.44 -3.42 1.16
C LEU A 112 -16.03 -3.09 -0.22
N TYR A 113 -15.43 -2.18 -0.98
CA TYR A 113 -15.62 -1.90 -2.42
C TYR A 113 -17.06 -1.84 -3.03
N GLU A 114 -18.11 -2.29 -2.34
CA GLU A 114 -19.44 -2.51 -2.91
C GLU A 114 -20.27 -1.24 -3.10
N GLU A 115 -19.92 -0.14 -2.44
CA GLU A 115 -20.65 1.11 -2.60
C GLU A 115 -20.00 1.98 -3.69
N SER A 116 -20.53 1.90 -4.90
CA SER A 116 -20.01 2.61 -6.08
C SER A 116 -19.78 4.10 -5.84
N ASP A 117 -20.65 4.77 -5.11
CA ASP A 117 -20.55 6.21 -4.83
C ASP A 117 -19.36 6.55 -3.93
N LYS A 118 -19.07 5.73 -2.93
CA LYS A 118 -17.91 5.93 -2.05
C LYS A 118 -16.58 5.69 -2.78
N ALA A 119 -16.51 4.64 -3.58
CA ALA A 119 -15.36 4.36 -4.41
C ALA A 119 -15.11 5.50 -5.42
N TYR A 120 -16.16 6.01 -6.05
CA TYR A 120 -16.11 7.17 -6.93
C TYR A 120 -15.56 8.42 -6.21
N ILE A 121 -16.06 8.73 -5.01
CA ILE A 121 -15.57 9.86 -4.22
C ILE A 121 -14.07 9.72 -3.92
N CYS A 122 -13.63 8.54 -3.50
CA CYS A 122 -12.21 8.26 -3.28
C CYS A 122 -11.38 8.46 -4.55
N ALA A 123 -11.86 7.96 -5.70
CA ALA A 123 -11.21 8.13 -6.98
C ALA A 123 -11.10 9.62 -7.39
N CYS A 124 -12.15 10.42 -7.13
CA CYS A 124 -12.12 11.87 -7.34
C CYS A 124 -11.05 12.55 -6.47
N TYR A 125 -10.95 12.21 -5.18
CA TYR A 125 -9.90 12.75 -4.31
C TYR A 125 -8.51 12.38 -4.78
N ASN A 126 -8.28 11.13 -5.15
CA ASN A 126 -6.99 10.69 -5.68
C ASN A 126 -6.60 11.47 -6.94
N ALA A 127 -7.49 11.53 -7.94
CA ALA A 127 -7.22 12.20 -9.21
C ALA A 127 -7.00 13.71 -9.02
N TYR A 128 -7.81 14.37 -8.18
CA TYR A 128 -7.65 15.78 -7.86
C TYR A 128 -6.33 16.07 -7.14
N THR A 129 -6.03 15.29 -6.11
CA THR A 129 -4.82 15.49 -5.30
C THR A 129 -3.57 15.23 -6.13
N ALA A 130 -3.53 14.14 -6.93
CA ALA A 130 -2.40 13.85 -7.81
C ALA A 130 -2.09 15.02 -8.74
N ALA A 131 -3.13 15.54 -9.44
CA ALA A 131 -2.95 16.64 -10.38
C ALA A 131 -2.58 17.96 -9.69
N SER A 132 -3.20 18.27 -8.54
CA SER A 132 -3.01 19.54 -7.85
C SER A 132 -1.67 19.61 -7.10
N ALA A 133 -1.21 18.50 -6.54
CA ALA A 133 0.03 18.43 -5.79
C ALA A 133 1.27 18.39 -6.69
N TYR A 134 1.15 17.88 -7.92
CA TYR A 134 2.28 17.66 -8.80
C TYR A 134 3.24 18.85 -8.89
N LYS A 135 2.73 20.04 -9.22
CA LYS A 135 3.57 21.24 -9.39
C LYS A 135 4.26 21.68 -8.09
N VAL A 136 3.58 21.52 -6.96
CA VAL A 136 4.16 21.85 -5.65
C VAL A 136 5.27 20.86 -5.29
N LEU A 137 5.05 19.58 -5.54
CA LEU A 137 6.02 18.52 -5.29
C LEU A 137 7.22 18.63 -6.23
N GLU A 138 6.99 18.87 -7.53
CA GLU A 138 8.03 19.10 -8.53
C GLU A 138 8.97 20.23 -8.08
N GLN A 139 8.42 21.40 -7.71
CA GLN A 139 9.20 22.54 -7.25
C GLN A 139 10.00 22.22 -5.97
N ARG A 140 9.38 21.51 -5.01
CA ARG A 140 10.08 21.12 -3.78
C ARG A 140 11.22 20.14 -4.02
N LEU A 141 11.07 19.19 -4.94
CA LEU A 141 12.17 18.29 -5.33
C LEU A 141 13.33 19.05 -5.98
N GLU A 142 13.03 20.11 -6.77
CA GLU A 142 14.06 20.98 -7.31
C GLU A 142 14.74 21.78 -6.19
N ASP A 143 13.98 22.38 -5.29
CA ASP A 143 14.50 23.20 -4.18
C ASP A 143 15.40 22.39 -3.23
N GLU A 144 15.15 21.07 -3.08
CA GLU A 144 15.91 20.16 -2.23
C GLU A 144 16.96 19.32 -3.00
N ASP A 145 17.23 19.65 -4.27
CA ASP A 145 18.19 18.96 -5.17
C ASP A 145 17.90 17.45 -5.32
N MET A 146 16.63 17.06 -5.23
CA MET A 146 16.18 15.66 -5.36
C MET A 146 15.53 15.35 -6.71
N ALA A 147 15.32 16.33 -7.58
CA ALA A 147 14.70 16.13 -8.88
C ALA A 147 15.43 15.07 -9.73
N GLY A 148 16.79 15.11 -9.70
CA GLY A 148 17.60 14.12 -10.39
C GLY A 148 17.47 12.70 -9.82
N LEU A 149 17.32 12.56 -8.52
CA LEU A 149 17.05 11.27 -7.87
C LEU A 149 15.68 10.71 -8.32
N TYR A 150 14.65 11.55 -8.29
CA TYR A 150 13.32 11.15 -8.73
C TYR A 150 13.30 10.71 -10.20
N GLU A 151 13.78 11.54 -11.12
CA GLU A 151 13.67 11.29 -12.57
C GLU A 151 14.57 10.15 -13.06
N ASN A 152 15.78 9.99 -12.51
CA ASN A 152 16.75 9.06 -13.06
C ASN A 152 16.84 7.72 -12.31
N ILE A 153 16.29 7.64 -11.10
CA ILE A 153 16.41 6.44 -10.26
C ILE A 153 15.03 5.97 -9.81
N GLU A 154 14.31 6.77 -9.03
CA GLU A 154 13.11 6.30 -8.33
C GLU A 154 11.93 6.05 -9.28
N LYS A 155 11.71 6.93 -10.23
CA LYS A 155 10.64 6.80 -11.22
C LYS A 155 10.85 5.62 -12.19
N PRO A 156 12.03 5.41 -12.81
CA PRO A 156 12.32 4.18 -13.55
C PRO A 156 12.20 2.90 -12.72
N LEU A 157 12.59 2.97 -11.44
CA LEU A 157 12.51 1.83 -10.54
C LEU A 157 11.07 1.32 -10.33
N VAL A 158 10.06 2.19 -10.42
CA VAL A 158 8.63 1.80 -10.38
C VAL A 158 8.33 0.70 -11.41
N TYR A 159 8.80 0.87 -12.64
CA TYR A 159 8.59 -0.07 -13.74
C TYR A 159 9.39 -1.36 -13.56
N ALA A 160 10.65 -1.23 -13.15
CA ALA A 160 11.50 -2.39 -12.88
C ALA A 160 10.92 -3.27 -11.75
N LEU A 161 10.48 -2.65 -10.65
CA LEU A 161 9.83 -3.37 -9.56
C LEU A 161 8.51 -4.02 -10.00
N LYS A 162 7.74 -3.34 -10.82
CA LYS A 162 6.50 -3.88 -11.38
C LYS A 162 6.75 -5.11 -12.26
N GLU A 163 7.76 -5.07 -13.10
CA GLU A 163 8.16 -6.21 -13.91
C GLU A 163 8.62 -7.39 -13.05
N MET A 164 9.43 -7.13 -12.02
CA MET A 164 9.87 -8.16 -11.06
C MET A 164 8.68 -8.81 -10.34
N GLU A 165 7.73 -8.01 -9.88
CA GLU A 165 6.51 -8.50 -9.21
C GLU A 165 5.63 -9.34 -10.17
N SER A 166 5.52 -8.91 -11.42
CA SER A 166 4.74 -9.63 -12.44
C SER A 166 5.39 -10.97 -12.83
N ASN A 167 6.70 -11.01 -12.90
CA ASN A 167 7.45 -12.24 -13.18
C ASN A 167 7.43 -13.21 -11.98
N GLY A 168 7.33 -12.66 -10.75
CA GLY A 168 7.35 -13.42 -9.52
C GLY A 168 8.68 -14.15 -9.27
N ILE A 169 8.66 -15.05 -8.29
CA ILE A 169 9.78 -15.92 -7.96
C ILE A 169 9.32 -17.38 -7.93
N LEU A 170 10.17 -18.26 -8.45
CA LEU A 170 9.93 -19.68 -8.37
C LEU A 170 10.10 -20.15 -6.93
N VAL A 171 9.07 -20.77 -6.38
CA VAL A 171 9.06 -21.32 -5.02
C VAL A 171 9.06 -22.85 -5.09
N ASP A 172 9.98 -23.48 -4.38
CA ASP A 172 9.95 -24.93 -4.13
C ASP A 172 8.83 -25.24 -3.11
N LYS A 173 7.65 -25.50 -3.63
CA LYS A 173 6.46 -25.79 -2.82
C LYS A 173 6.63 -27.05 -1.97
N ASP A 174 7.20 -28.09 -2.54
CA ASP A 174 7.34 -29.38 -1.87
C ASP A 174 8.39 -29.28 -0.75
N GLY A 175 9.48 -28.58 -0.99
CA GLY A 175 10.48 -28.25 0.02
C GLY A 175 9.91 -27.44 1.19
N LEU A 176 9.07 -26.45 0.90
CA LEU A 176 8.40 -25.67 1.94
C LEU A 176 7.40 -26.49 2.76
N ILE A 177 6.66 -27.40 2.13
CA ILE A 177 5.75 -28.32 2.82
C ILE A 177 6.53 -29.25 3.74
N ALA A 178 7.57 -29.90 3.22
CA ALA A 178 8.42 -30.81 4.00
C ALA A 178 9.07 -30.09 5.20
N TYR A 179 9.57 -28.88 5.00
CA TYR A 179 10.12 -28.07 6.08
C TYR A 179 9.05 -27.67 7.11
N GLY A 180 7.86 -27.30 6.66
CA GLY A 180 6.73 -27.00 7.51
C GLY A 180 6.29 -28.18 8.38
N ASP A 181 6.29 -29.40 7.83
CA ASP A 181 5.94 -30.61 8.58
C ASP A 181 7.01 -30.97 9.61
N MET A 182 8.29 -30.84 9.27
CA MET A 182 9.39 -30.97 10.22
C MET A 182 9.27 -29.97 11.38
N LEU A 183 8.93 -28.72 11.08
CA LEU A 183 8.71 -27.70 12.12
C LEU A 183 7.51 -28.03 13.03
N LYS A 184 6.41 -28.52 12.48
CA LYS A 184 5.23 -28.94 13.28
C LYS A 184 5.58 -30.06 14.27
N GLU A 185 6.33 -31.07 13.81
CA GLU A 185 6.80 -32.15 14.70
C GLU A 185 7.69 -31.60 15.81
N ARG A 186 8.62 -30.71 15.46
CA ARG A 186 9.50 -30.08 16.45
C ARG A 186 8.75 -29.24 17.47
N ILE A 187 7.77 -28.44 16.99
CA ILE A 187 6.91 -27.64 17.87
C ILE A 187 6.15 -28.54 18.84
N ALA A 188 5.55 -29.63 18.37
CA ALA A 188 4.78 -30.53 19.22
C ALA A 188 5.65 -31.16 20.35
N VAL A 189 6.91 -31.49 20.04
CA VAL A 189 7.86 -31.98 21.05
C VAL A 189 8.16 -30.89 22.09
N VAL A 190 8.49 -29.67 21.63
CA VAL A 190 8.83 -28.55 22.52
C VAL A 190 7.62 -28.12 23.37
N GLU A 191 6.42 -28.08 22.79
CA GLU A 191 5.19 -27.80 23.55
C GLU A 191 4.98 -28.79 24.71
N LYS A 192 5.19 -30.09 24.43
CA LYS A 192 5.10 -31.12 25.46
C LYS A 192 6.13 -30.91 26.57
N GLU A 193 7.38 -30.62 26.23
CA GLU A 193 8.43 -30.30 27.20
C GLU A 193 8.06 -29.07 28.04
N VAL A 194 7.52 -28.02 27.43
CA VAL A 194 7.07 -26.82 28.14
C VAL A 194 5.95 -27.14 29.12
N TYR A 195 4.95 -27.93 28.75
CA TYR A 195 3.87 -28.32 29.67
C TYR A 195 4.36 -29.24 30.82
N GLU A 196 5.28 -30.12 30.55
CA GLU A 196 5.92 -30.97 31.57
C GLU A 196 6.69 -30.13 32.59
N LEU A 197 7.49 -29.16 32.12
CA LEU A 197 8.25 -28.24 32.96
C LEU A 197 7.34 -27.27 33.76
N ALA A 198 6.28 -26.80 33.14
CA ALA A 198 5.31 -25.89 33.77
C ALA A 198 4.38 -26.63 34.78
N GLY A 199 4.25 -27.96 34.69
CA GLY A 199 3.33 -28.74 35.49
C GLY A 199 1.85 -28.49 35.17
N THR A 200 1.54 -27.72 34.13
CA THR A 200 0.17 -27.36 33.71
C THR A 200 0.10 -27.08 32.21
N GLN A 201 -1.09 -27.29 31.65
CA GLN A 201 -1.38 -26.88 30.28
C GLN A 201 -1.96 -25.47 30.22
N PHE A 202 -1.51 -24.69 29.28
CA PHE A 202 -1.95 -23.31 29.04
C PHE A 202 -1.75 -22.93 27.58
N ASN A 203 -2.33 -21.83 27.15
CA ASN A 203 -2.07 -21.32 25.80
C ASN A 203 -0.72 -20.59 25.76
N ILE A 204 0.31 -21.25 25.23
CA ILE A 204 1.69 -20.72 25.11
C ILE A 204 1.72 -19.42 24.29
N ASN A 205 0.82 -19.26 23.29
CA ASN A 205 0.70 -18.07 22.46
C ASN A 205 -0.03 -16.91 23.16
N SER A 206 -0.47 -17.09 24.42
CA SER A 206 -1.09 -16.03 25.20
C SER A 206 -0.07 -15.41 26.15
N PRO A 207 0.46 -14.20 25.91
CA PRO A 207 1.41 -13.52 26.80
C PRO A 207 0.91 -13.44 28.24
N LYS A 208 -0.41 -13.26 28.43
CA LYS A 208 -1.04 -13.20 29.74
C LYS A 208 -0.94 -14.53 30.49
N GLN A 209 -1.29 -15.65 29.85
CA GLN A 209 -1.21 -16.98 30.47
C GLN A 209 0.24 -17.41 30.70
N LEU A 210 1.11 -17.14 29.71
CA LEU A 210 2.54 -17.41 29.80
C LEU A 210 3.16 -16.66 30.99
N GLY A 211 2.88 -15.37 31.12
CA GLY A 211 3.37 -14.56 32.23
C GLY A 211 2.88 -15.06 33.61
N GLU A 212 1.62 -15.47 33.72
CA GLU A 212 1.06 -16.03 34.97
C GLU A 212 1.72 -17.36 35.32
N VAL A 213 1.97 -18.24 34.36
CA VAL A 213 2.66 -19.51 34.59
C VAL A 213 4.12 -19.28 35.01
N LEU A 214 4.86 -18.49 34.22
CA LEU A 214 6.31 -18.29 34.47
C LEU A 214 6.58 -17.54 35.79
N PHE A 215 5.86 -16.46 36.04
CA PHE A 215 6.15 -15.54 37.12
C PHE A 215 5.22 -15.72 38.32
N GLY A 216 3.98 -16.17 38.10
CA GLY A 216 3.01 -16.41 39.16
C GLY A 216 3.12 -17.81 39.77
N GLN A 217 3.15 -18.87 38.93
CA GLN A 217 3.16 -20.26 39.42
C GLN A 217 4.56 -20.81 39.63
N MET A 218 5.45 -20.63 38.62
CA MET A 218 6.83 -21.13 38.73
C MET A 218 7.76 -20.22 39.54
N GLY A 219 7.35 -18.96 39.79
CA GLY A 219 8.11 -18.01 40.60
C GLY A 219 9.45 -17.58 39.96
N LEU A 220 9.58 -17.62 38.63
CA LEU A 220 10.81 -17.22 37.98
C LEU A 220 11.10 -15.73 38.21
N PRO A 221 12.38 -15.33 38.38
CA PRO A 221 12.74 -13.93 38.56
C PRO A 221 12.61 -13.15 37.24
N GLY A 222 12.35 -11.83 37.34
CA GLY A 222 12.37 -10.91 36.20
C GLY A 222 11.01 -10.47 35.67
N GLY A 223 9.91 -11.06 36.12
CA GLY A 223 8.56 -10.66 35.72
C GLY A 223 8.17 -9.27 36.23
N LYS A 224 7.97 -8.31 35.32
CA LYS A 224 7.39 -7.00 35.68
C LYS A 224 5.87 -7.07 35.60
N LYS A 225 5.21 -6.84 36.74
CA LYS A 225 3.75 -6.81 36.80
C LYS A 225 3.23 -5.50 36.23
N THR A 226 2.33 -5.57 35.24
CA THR A 226 1.64 -4.45 34.64
C THR A 226 0.18 -4.43 35.08
N LYS A 227 -0.60 -3.39 34.71
CA LYS A 227 -2.03 -3.32 35.03
C LYS A 227 -2.84 -4.48 34.41
N THR A 228 -2.35 -5.09 33.34
CA THR A 228 -3.04 -6.15 32.56
C THR A 228 -2.41 -7.53 32.69
N GLY A 229 -1.35 -7.70 33.49
CA GLY A 229 -0.62 -8.96 33.69
C GLY A 229 0.89 -8.76 33.76
N TYR A 230 1.65 -9.82 33.51
CA TYR A 230 3.11 -9.75 33.44
C TYR A 230 3.57 -9.33 32.03
N SER A 231 4.67 -8.58 31.96
CA SER A 231 5.39 -8.35 30.70
C SER A 231 6.22 -9.60 30.41
N THR A 232 5.96 -10.22 29.25
CA THR A 232 6.71 -11.36 28.72
C THR A 232 7.51 -10.92 27.52
#